data_9339bc7666257fc55ee76d0d48785d3f
#
_entry.id   9339bc7666257fc55ee76d0d48785d3f
#
_cell.length_a   1.000
_cell.length_b   1.000
_cell.length_c   1.000
_cell.angle_alpha   90.00
_cell.angle_beta   90.00
_cell.angle_gamma   90.00
#
_symmetry.space_group_name_H-M   'P 1'
#
loop_
_entity.id
_entity.type
_entity.pdbx_description
1 polymer ?
#
loop_
_entity_poly.entity_id
_entity_poly.type
_entity_poly.pdbx_seq_one_letter_code
_entity_poly.pdbx_strand_id
1 'polypeptide(L)'
;MEAERALDEFLAALSAERSASRHTLDAYRRDVRDFLRVLGPRRRALEAARPDDVLAWMDRQRRAGRKPATIARRLAALRGLYAHLVREGALADNPTEHLEQPRRARPLPRTLSREAVAALVEAPDVATPRGVRDRALLELLYACGLRATEALTLRVADVNGRAGYVQCSGKGRKERLVPVGGQALAWIERYLRESRPRLAAARDALASPLLFVGPRGRPLSRQSLWDIVLRAARRAGLRQHVSPHTLRHCFASHLLEGGADLRAVQMMLGHADIATTQIYTHLPSATVRRMYDRYHPRA
;
A
#
# COMPACT_ATOMS: atom_id res chain seq x y z
N MET A 1 -12.55 -28.61 19.16
CA MET A 1 -11.69 -28.34 17.97
C MET A 1 -10.40 -27.69 18.44
N GLU A 2 -9.27 -28.04 17.86
CA GLU A 2 -8.01 -27.41 18.21
C GLU A 2 -7.98 -26.00 17.59
N ALA A 3 -7.86 -24.95 18.40
CA ALA A 3 -8.02 -23.56 17.96
C ALA A 3 -7.06 -23.13 16.82
N GLU A 4 -5.86 -23.70 16.81
CA GLU A 4 -4.88 -23.45 15.72
C GLU A 4 -5.33 -24.07 14.40
N ARG A 5 -5.95 -25.27 14.45
CA ARG A 5 -6.50 -25.92 13.26
C ARG A 5 -7.65 -25.10 12.65
N ALA A 6 -8.58 -24.64 13.48
CA ALA A 6 -9.67 -23.75 13.07
C ALA A 6 -9.15 -22.44 12.43
N LEU A 7 -8.06 -21.87 12.99
CA LEU A 7 -7.40 -20.70 12.43
C LEU A 7 -6.80 -20.99 11.05
N ASP A 8 -6.10 -22.13 10.89
CA ASP A 8 -5.48 -22.50 9.62
C ASP A 8 -6.53 -22.77 8.53
N GLU A 9 -7.63 -23.45 8.85
CA GLU A 9 -8.77 -23.67 7.95
C GLU A 9 -9.41 -22.34 7.50
N PHE A 10 -9.65 -21.42 8.43
CA PHE A 10 -10.15 -20.08 8.11
C PHE A 10 -9.19 -19.29 7.19
N LEU A 11 -7.88 -19.33 7.46
CA LEU A 11 -6.91 -18.63 6.63
C LEU A 11 -6.79 -19.25 5.23
N ALA A 12 -6.92 -20.58 5.12
CA ALA A 12 -6.97 -21.28 3.85
C ALA A 12 -8.21 -20.89 3.03
N ALA A 13 -9.40 -20.83 3.66
CA ALA A 13 -10.64 -20.36 3.04
C ALA A 13 -10.52 -18.91 2.56
N LEU A 14 -9.96 -18.01 3.36
CA LEU A 14 -9.71 -16.62 2.96
C LEU A 14 -8.75 -16.51 1.76
N SER A 15 -7.76 -17.38 1.69
CA SER A 15 -6.82 -17.42 0.56
C SER A 15 -7.51 -17.86 -0.72
N ALA A 16 -8.32 -18.92 -0.63
CA ALA A 16 -9.01 -19.53 -1.78
C ALA A 16 -10.18 -18.66 -2.28
N GLU A 17 -11.10 -18.27 -1.39
CA GLU A 17 -12.35 -17.58 -1.75
C GLU A 17 -12.17 -16.08 -2.04
N ARG A 18 -11.33 -15.41 -1.27
CA ARG A 18 -11.17 -13.93 -1.33
C ARG A 18 -9.83 -13.47 -1.85
N SER A 19 -8.99 -14.36 -2.34
CA SER A 19 -7.64 -14.04 -2.82
C SER A 19 -6.90 -13.10 -1.85
N ALA A 20 -7.01 -13.36 -0.54
CA ALA A 20 -6.40 -12.53 0.48
C ALA A 20 -4.88 -12.48 0.30
N SER A 21 -4.27 -11.30 0.48
CA SER A 21 -2.81 -11.19 0.35
C SER A 21 -2.11 -11.91 1.49
N ARG A 22 -0.89 -12.43 1.25
CA ARG A 22 -0.06 -13.03 2.30
C ARG A 22 0.07 -12.14 3.54
N HIS A 23 0.22 -10.83 3.33
CA HIS A 23 0.28 -9.87 4.44
C HIS A 23 -1.03 -9.78 5.25
N THR A 24 -2.18 -9.93 4.58
CA THR A 24 -3.49 -9.97 5.26
C THR A 24 -3.60 -11.23 6.09
N LEU A 25 -3.25 -12.39 5.53
CA LEU A 25 -3.26 -13.67 6.22
C LEU A 25 -2.34 -13.66 7.44
N ASP A 26 -1.10 -13.16 7.29
CA ASP A 26 -0.14 -13.03 8.39
C ASP A 26 -0.62 -12.05 9.48
N ALA A 27 -1.32 -10.98 9.10
CA ALA A 27 -1.91 -10.05 10.06
C ALA A 27 -3.05 -10.70 10.83
N TYR A 28 -3.97 -11.39 10.13
CA TYR A 28 -5.10 -12.07 10.74
C TYR A 28 -4.63 -13.20 11.65
N ARG A 29 -3.66 -14.00 11.23
CA ARG A 29 -3.03 -15.03 12.06
C ARG A 29 -2.53 -14.47 13.39
N ARG A 30 -1.79 -13.36 13.33
CA ARG A 30 -1.27 -12.70 14.54
C ARG A 30 -2.39 -12.15 15.44
N ASP A 31 -3.44 -11.59 14.85
CA ASP A 31 -4.53 -10.97 15.57
C ASP A 31 -5.39 -12.02 16.29
N VAL A 32 -5.70 -13.12 15.62
CA VAL A 32 -6.45 -14.25 16.22
C VAL A 32 -5.62 -14.92 17.31
N ARG A 33 -4.34 -15.20 17.07
CA ARG A 33 -3.45 -15.76 18.10
C ARG A 33 -3.32 -14.88 19.34
N ASP A 34 -3.37 -13.56 19.18
CA ASP A 34 -3.37 -12.62 20.30
C ASP A 34 -4.64 -12.78 21.16
N PHE A 35 -5.79 -13.01 20.52
CA PHE A 35 -7.03 -13.30 21.21
C PHE A 35 -6.99 -14.68 21.90
N LEU A 36 -6.55 -15.72 21.22
CA LEU A 36 -6.43 -17.08 21.77
C LEU A 36 -5.55 -17.12 23.03
N ARG A 37 -4.48 -16.33 23.08
CA ARG A 37 -3.65 -16.19 24.29
C ARG A 37 -4.41 -15.61 25.49
N VAL A 38 -5.42 -14.79 25.25
CA VAL A 38 -6.25 -14.23 26.31
C VAL A 38 -7.30 -15.24 26.79
N LEU A 39 -7.83 -16.06 25.87
CA LEU A 39 -8.76 -17.15 26.22
C LEU A 39 -8.08 -18.28 27.00
N GLY A 40 -6.82 -18.63 26.65
CA GLY A 40 -6.08 -19.76 27.21
C GLY A 40 -6.04 -19.79 28.75
N PRO A 41 -5.69 -18.70 29.47
CA PRO A 41 -5.68 -18.67 30.93
C PRO A 41 -7.04 -18.91 31.57
N ARG A 42 -8.12 -18.62 30.85
CA ARG A 42 -9.51 -18.84 31.30
C ARG A 42 -10.02 -20.23 30.96
N ARG A 43 -9.17 -21.11 30.39
CA ARG A 43 -9.52 -22.48 29.95
C ARG A 43 -10.79 -22.57 29.10
N ARG A 44 -11.11 -21.53 28.35
CA ARG A 44 -12.22 -21.53 27.41
C ARG A 44 -11.72 -21.92 26.04
N ALA A 45 -12.33 -22.95 25.48
CA ALA A 45 -12.15 -23.30 24.07
C ALA A 45 -12.67 -22.15 23.19
N LEU A 46 -12.21 -22.08 21.95
CA LEU A 46 -12.67 -21.10 20.97
C LEU A 46 -14.20 -21.11 20.82
N GLU A 47 -14.80 -22.31 20.96
CA GLU A 47 -16.24 -22.58 20.91
C GLU A 47 -17.01 -22.04 22.13
N ALA A 48 -16.35 -21.89 23.27
CA ALA A 48 -16.98 -21.41 24.51
C ALA A 48 -16.73 -19.90 24.72
N ALA A 49 -16.11 -19.21 23.79
CA ALA A 49 -15.87 -17.77 23.89
C ALA A 49 -17.21 -17.00 23.86
N ARG A 50 -17.35 -16.02 24.73
CA ARG A 50 -18.54 -15.17 24.86
C ARG A 50 -18.23 -13.74 24.38
N PRO A 51 -19.24 -12.93 24.06
CA PRO A 51 -19.04 -11.51 23.74
C PRO A 51 -18.19 -10.79 24.79
N ASP A 52 -18.33 -11.08 26.07
CA ASP A 52 -17.55 -10.47 27.15
C ASP A 52 -16.06 -10.77 27.06
N ASP A 53 -15.68 -11.94 26.55
CA ASP A 53 -14.27 -12.28 26.36
C ASP A 53 -13.65 -11.43 25.25
N VAL A 54 -14.41 -11.16 24.19
CA VAL A 54 -13.98 -10.28 23.09
C VAL A 54 -13.90 -8.83 23.57
N LEU A 55 -14.88 -8.36 24.35
CA LEU A 55 -14.88 -7.02 24.95
C LEU A 55 -13.66 -6.83 25.88
N ALA A 56 -13.41 -7.78 26.77
CA ALA A 56 -12.26 -7.76 27.68
C ALA A 56 -10.92 -7.71 26.90
N TRP A 57 -10.84 -8.49 25.81
CA TRP A 57 -9.67 -8.42 24.93
C TRP A 57 -9.54 -7.07 24.22
N MET A 58 -10.64 -6.48 23.73
CA MET A 58 -10.62 -5.14 23.12
C MET A 58 -10.17 -4.08 24.13
N ASP A 59 -10.65 -4.14 25.39
CA ASP A 59 -10.23 -3.22 26.44
C ASP A 59 -8.76 -3.36 26.79
N ARG A 60 -8.24 -4.58 26.84
CA ARG A 60 -6.80 -4.82 26.98
C ARG A 60 -6.01 -4.14 25.85
N GLN A 61 -6.49 -4.19 24.59
CA GLN A 61 -5.86 -3.50 23.47
C GLN A 61 -5.87 -1.97 23.66
N ARG A 62 -6.99 -1.41 24.15
CA ARG A 62 -7.11 0.02 24.46
C ARG A 62 -6.12 0.44 25.54
N ARG A 63 -6.04 -0.30 26.65
CA ARG A 63 -5.09 -0.06 27.75
C ARG A 63 -3.64 -0.18 27.29
N ALA A 64 -3.35 -1.04 26.33
CA ALA A 64 -2.02 -1.15 25.68
C ALA A 64 -1.73 -0.03 24.67
N GLY A 65 -2.55 1.02 24.58
CA GLY A 65 -2.34 2.17 23.72
C GLY A 65 -2.53 1.88 22.22
N ARG A 66 -3.23 0.80 21.86
CA ARG A 66 -3.45 0.48 20.44
C ARG A 66 -4.44 1.47 19.81
N LYS A 67 -4.10 1.92 18.59
CA LYS A 67 -4.95 2.84 17.83
C LYS A 67 -6.32 2.21 17.51
N PRO A 68 -7.44 2.98 17.50
CA PRO A 68 -8.78 2.47 17.19
C PRO A 68 -8.84 1.70 15.86
N ALA A 69 -8.13 2.15 14.82
CA ALA A 69 -8.04 1.46 13.54
C ALA A 69 -7.40 0.06 13.65
N THR A 70 -6.43 -0.12 14.55
CA THR A 70 -5.81 -1.42 14.81
C THR A 70 -6.79 -2.34 15.51
N ILE A 71 -7.51 -1.86 16.50
CA ILE A 71 -8.54 -2.64 17.25
C ILE A 71 -9.66 -3.05 16.31
N ALA A 72 -10.14 -2.12 15.46
CA ALA A 72 -11.17 -2.42 14.46
C ALA A 72 -10.74 -3.50 13.46
N ARG A 73 -9.47 -3.46 12.97
CA ARG A 73 -8.94 -4.52 12.09
C ARG A 73 -8.86 -5.87 12.80
N ARG A 74 -8.41 -5.88 14.06
CA ARG A 74 -8.32 -7.09 14.89
C ARG A 74 -9.69 -7.70 15.15
N LEU A 75 -10.69 -6.89 15.47
CA LEU A 75 -12.08 -7.34 15.60
C LEU A 75 -12.61 -7.91 14.27
N ALA A 76 -12.28 -7.29 13.13
CA ALA A 76 -12.68 -7.81 11.82
C ALA A 76 -12.05 -9.19 11.52
N ALA A 77 -10.82 -9.45 11.98
CA ALA A 77 -10.21 -10.78 11.87
C ALA A 77 -10.96 -11.83 12.69
N LEU A 78 -11.34 -11.49 13.93
CA LEU A 78 -12.14 -12.39 14.79
C LEU A 78 -13.53 -12.63 14.22
N ARG A 79 -14.22 -11.59 13.72
CA ARG A 79 -15.52 -11.73 13.06
C ARG A 79 -15.45 -12.68 11.87
N GLY A 80 -14.39 -12.55 11.05
CA GLY A 80 -14.17 -13.45 9.93
C GLY A 80 -14.00 -14.90 10.37
N LEU A 81 -13.21 -15.15 11.43
CA LEU A 81 -13.03 -16.48 11.97
C LEU A 81 -14.35 -17.07 12.50
N TYR A 82 -15.06 -16.33 13.36
CA TYR A 82 -16.31 -16.84 13.94
C TYR A 82 -17.42 -17.02 12.89
N ALA A 83 -17.52 -16.11 11.93
CA ALA A 83 -18.43 -16.29 10.79
C ALA A 83 -18.10 -17.52 9.95
N HIS A 84 -16.82 -17.85 9.79
CA HIS A 84 -16.38 -19.08 9.14
C HIS A 84 -16.81 -20.32 9.96
N LEU A 85 -16.56 -20.33 11.26
CA LEU A 85 -16.94 -21.45 12.14
C LEU A 85 -18.45 -21.70 12.19
N VAL A 86 -19.27 -20.65 12.19
CA VAL A 86 -20.73 -20.77 12.10
C VAL A 86 -21.14 -21.35 10.74
N ARG A 87 -20.55 -20.88 9.65
CA ARG A 87 -20.84 -21.38 8.29
C ARG A 87 -20.47 -22.86 8.13
N GLU A 88 -19.39 -23.31 8.73
CA GLU A 88 -18.96 -24.72 8.72
C GLU A 88 -19.72 -25.57 9.75
N GLY A 89 -20.71 -25.00 10.47
CA GLY A 89 -21.50 -25.73 11.46
C GLY A 89 -20.76 -26.09 12.76
N ALA A 90 -19.55 -25.55 12.94
CA ALA A 90 -18.74 -25.80 14.13
C ALA A 90 -19.23 -25.01 15.36
N LEU A 91 -19.99 -23.93 15.14
CA LEU A 91 -20.61 -23.08 16.17
C LEU A 91 -22.05 -22.76 15.78
N ALA A 92 -22.94 -22.65 16.80
CA ALA A 92 -24.31 -22.18 16.61
C ALA A 92 -24.35 -20.64 16.45
N ASP A 93 -23.54 -19.92 17.25
CA ASP A 93 -23.59 -18.46 17.35
C ASP A 93 -22.23 -17.80 17.19
N ASN A 94 -22.25 -16.56 16.70
CA ASN A 94 -21.06 -15.75 16.53
C ASN A 94 -20.92 -14.74 17.69
N PRO A 95 -19.97 -14.92 18.64
CA PRO A 95 -19.83 -14.03 19.80
C PRO A 95 -19.39 -12.60 19.43
N THR A 96 -19.08 -12.33 18.16
CA THR A 96 -18.68 -11.00 17.70
C THR A 96 -19.78 -10.26 16.93
N GLU A 97 -20.93 -10.88 16.70
CA GLU A 97 -21.96 -10.38 15.78
C GLU A 97 -22.47 -9.00 16.16
N HIS A 98 -22.85 -8.82 17.40
CA HIS A 98 -23.44 -7.57 17.91
C HIS A 98 -22.43 -6.59 18.49
N LEU A 99 -21.13 -6.87 18.41
CA LEU A 99 -20.10 -5.97 18.94
C LEU A 99 -19.91 -4.76 18.02
N GLU A 100 -20.00 -3.57 18.56
CA GLU A 100 -19.73 -2.36 17.78
C GLU A 100 -18.24 -2.24 17.39
N GLN A 101 -18.00 -1.85 16.16
CA GLN A 101 -16.64 -1.49 15.76
C GLN A 101 -16.24 -0.16 16.41
N PRO A 102 -14.99 -0.04 16.92
CA PRO A 102 -14.49 1.24 17.37
C PRO A 102 -14.65 2.29 16.27
N ARG A 103 -15.33 3.38 16.58
CA ARG A 103 -15.52 4.50 15.63
C ARG A 103 -14.15 5.00 15.20
N ARG A 104 -13.89 4.94 13.90
CA ARG A 104 -12.70 5.57 13.31
C ARG A 104 -13.02 7.05 13.16
N ALA A 105 -12.39 7.91 13.95
CA ALA A 105 -12.27 9.29 13.50
C ALA A 105 -11.59 9.24 12.13
N ARG A 106 -12.28 9.65 11.07
CA ARG A 106 -11.69 9.90 9.74
C ARG A 106 -11.25 11.37 9.72
N PRO A 107 -10.04 11.70 10.16
CA PRO A 107 -9.54 13.02 9.86
C PRO A 107 -9.53 13.14 8.32
N LEU A 108 -10.06 14.24 7.81
CA LEU A 108 -9.94 14.54 6.38
C LEU A 108 -8.46 14.40 6.01
N PRO A 109 -8.14 13.63 4.98
CA PRO A 109 -6.75 13.47 4.56
C PRO A 109 -6.20 14.86 4.21
N ARG A 110 -5.21 15.32 4.96
CA ARG A 110 -4.51 16.57 4.65
C ARG A 110 -3.58 16.28 3.48
N THR A 111 -3.95 16.72 2.29
CA THR A 111 -3.07 16.72 1.12
C THR A 111 -1.98 17.77 1.33
N LEU A 112 -0.80 17.50 0.80
CA LEU A 112 0.24 18.53 0.64
C LEU A 112 -0.17 19.45 -0.51
N SER A 113 0.17 20.71 -0.47
CA SER A 113 0.05 21.58 -1.64
C SER A 113 1.02 21.15 -2.76
N ARG A 114 0.82 21.63 -3.97
CA ARG A 114 1.70 21.34 -5.12
C ARG A 114 3.15 21.78 -4.84
N GLU A 115 3.32 22.93 -4.23
CA GLU A 115 4.60 23.51 -3.83
C GLU A 115 5.27 22.65 -2.74
N ALA A 116 4.50 22.17 -1.76
CA ALA A 116 5.02 21.29 -0.72
C ALA A 116 5.45 19.92 -1.26
N VAL A 117 4.71 19.39 -2.25
CA VAL A 117 5.13 18.16 -2.96
C VAL A 117 6.38 18.43 -3.79
N ALA A 118 6.47 19.56 -4.50
CA ALA A 118 7.66 19.93 -5.26
C ALA A 118 8.88 20.00 -4.34
N ALA A 119 8.78 20.72 -3.22
CA ALA A 119 9.85 20.80 -2.22
C ALA A 119 10.25 19.41 -1.68
N LEU A 120 9.27 18.54 -1.41
CA LEU A 120 9.52 17.17 -0.94
C LEU A 120 10.32 16.34 -1.95
N VAL A 121 9.88 16.32 -3.21
CA VAL A 121 10.53 15.49 -4.24
C VAL A 121 11.90 16.07 -4.61
N GLU A 122 12.12 17.37 -4.43
CA GLU A 122 13.37 18.11 -4.69
C GLU A 122 14.40 18.06 -3.56
N ALA A 123 13.98 17.67 -2.38
CA ALA A 123 14.81 17.64 -1.18
C ALA A 123 16.01 16.66 -1.17
N PRO A 124 16.03 15.52 -1.92
CA PRO A 124 17.18 14.64 -1.93
C PRO A 124 18.44 15.33 -2.46
N ASP A 125 19.59 15.06 -1.82
CA ASP A 125 20.89 15.57 -2.23
C ASP A 125 21.41 14.85 -3.49
N VAL A 126 21.21 15.47 -4.64
CA VAL A 126 21.53 14.93 -5.95
C VAL A 126 23.03 14.93 -6.30
N ALA A 127 23.89 15.39 -5.40
CA ALA A 127 25.34 15.20 -5.51
C ALA A 127 25.76 13.75 -5.20
N THR A 128 24.90 12.99 -4.53
CA THR A 128 25.16 11.61 -4.13
C THR A 128 24.37 10.62 -4.99
N PRO A 129 24.92 9.41 -5.29
CA PRO A 129 24.17 8.38 -6.03
C PRO A 129 22.87 7.97 -5.33
N ARG A 130 22.85 7.95 -3.99
CA ARG A 130 21.63 7.69 -3.21
C ARG A 130 20.60 8.79 -3.38
N GLY A 131 21.03 10.04 -3.39
CA GLY A 131 20.13 11.18 -3.55
C GLY A 131 19.51 11.25 -4.95
N VAL A 132 20.26 10.96 -6.01
CA VAL A 132 19.70 10.85 -7.37
C VAL A 132 18.67 9.72 -7.45
N ARG A 133 18.94 8.54 -6.84
CA ARG A 133 17.96 7.46 -6.72
C ARG A 133 16.71 7.90 -5.96
N ASP A 134 16.88 8.52 -4.80
CA ASP A 134 15.79 8.94 -3.94
C ASP A 134 14.92 9.98 -4.66
N ARG A 135 15.54 10.91 -5.38
CA ARG A 135 14.85 11.89 -6.23
C ARG A 135 14.02 11.20 -7.31
N ALA A 136 14.60 10.32 -8.11
CA ALA A 136 13.89 9.59 -9.18
C ALA A 136 12.73 8.75 -8.62
N LEU A 137 12.91 8.12 -7.46
CA LEU A 137 11.88 7.33 -6.80
C LEU A 137 10.71 8.20 -6.30
N LEU A 138 10.97 9.35 -5.70
CA LEU A 138 9.95 10.29 -5.22
C LEU A 138 9.18 10.92 -6.38
N GLU A 139 9.88 11.31 -7.45
CA GLU A 139 9.24 11.81 -8.68
C GLU A 139 8.29 10.77 -9.25
N LEU A 140 8.73 9.52 -9.39
CA LEU A 140 7.89 8.46 -9.95
C LEU A 140 6.69 8.13 -9.05
N LEU A 141 6.88 8.10 -7.73
CA LEU A 141 5.78 7.89 -6.78
C LEU A 141 4.69 8.93 -6.93
N TYR A 142 5.07 10.18 -7.08
CA TYR A 142 4.13 11.28 -7.26
C TYR A 142 3.56 11.31 -8.69
N ALA A 143 4.39 11.18 -9.71
CA ALA A 143 3.94 11.23 -11.10
C ALA A 143 2.95 10.12 -11.48
N CYS A 144 3.09 8.92 -10.90
CA CYS A 144 2.25 7.77 -11.25
C CYS A 144 1.29 7.34 -10.13
N GLY A 145 1.34 7.98 -8.96
CA GLY A 145 0.53 7.58 -7.81
C GLY A 145 0.72 6.12 -7.40
N LEU A 146 1.94 5.58 -7.52
CA LEU A 146 2.23 4.17 -7.26
C LEU A 146 1.99 3.78 -5.80
N ARG A 147 1.56 2.51 -5.59
CA ARG A 147 1.64 1.91 -4.25
C ARG A 147 3.11 1.65 -3.89
N ALA A 148 3.45 1.71 -2.60
CA ALA A 148 4.81 1.44 -2.13
C ALA A 148 5.38 0.12 -2.68
N THR A 149 4.58 -0.94 -2.69
CA THR A 149 4.97 -2.24 -3.24
C THR A 149 5.24 -2.19 -4.74
N GLU A 150 4.36 -1.52 -5.50
CA GLU A 150 4.51 -1.38 -6.95
C GLU A 150 5.83 -0.69 -7.29
N ALA A 151 6.13 0.45 -6.64
CA ALA A 151 7.39 1.16 -6.85
C ALA A 151 8.63 0.33 -6.52
N LEU A 152 8.56 -0.52 -5.47
CA LEU A 152 9.68 -1.35 -5.03
C LEU A 152 9.88 -2.61 -5.87
N THR A 153 8.85 -3.08 -6.57
CA THR A 153 8.92 -4.27 -7.43
C THR A 153 8.99 -3.93 -8.92
N LEU A 154 8.91 -2.64 -9.27
CA LEU A 154 9.00 -2.18 -10.64
C LEU A 154 10.35 -2.55 -11.24
N ARG A 155 10.34 -3.03 -12.49
CA ARG A 155 11.53 -3.42 -13.24
C ARG A 155 11.95 -2.31 -14.20
N VAL A 156 13.18 -2.34 -14.63
CA VAL A 156 13.67 -1.40 -15.67
C VAL A 156 12.84 -1.55 -16.95
N ALA A 157 12.50 -2.78 -17.32
CA ALA A 157 11.71 -3.08 -18.52
C ALA A 157 10.25 -2.58 -18.44
N ASP A 158 9.72 -2.32 -17.24
CA ASP A 158 8.36 -1.83 -17.05
C ASP A 158 8.22 -0.32 -17.35
N VAL A 159 9.33 0.39 -17.57
CA VAL A 159 9.36 1.82 -17.90
C VAL A 159 9.56 1.99 -19.38
N ASN A 160 8.56 2.51 -20.06
CA ASN A 160 8.68 2.89 -21.47
C ASN A 160 8.84 4.41 -21.60
N GLY A 161 10.11 4.86 -21.63
CA GLY A 161 10.42 6.29 -21.72
C GLY A 161 10.00 6.94 -23.04
N ARG A 162 10.01 6.18 -24.16
CA ARG A 162 9.59 6.71 -25.48
C ARG A 162 8.07 6.91 -25.55
N ALA A 163 7.30 5.95 -25.03
CA ALA A 163 5.84 6.04 -25.04
C ALA A 163 5.28 6.78 -23.82
N GLY A 164 6.12 7.13 -22.83
CA GLY A 164 5.75 7.92 -21.67
C GLY A 164 4.79 7.21 -20.72
N TYR A 165 4.98 5.92 -20.45
CA TYR A 165 4.18 5.18 -19.47
C TYR A 165 5.01 4.19 -18.65
N VAL A 166 4.42 3.78 -17.54
CA VAL A 166 4.92 2.72 -16.66
C VAL A 166 3.88 1.62 -16.57
N GLN A 167 4.32 0.38 -16.74
CA GLN A 167 3.48 -0.81 -16.56
C GLN A 167 3.54 -1.24 -15.09
N CYS A 168 2.41 -1.20 -14.41
CA CYS A 168 2.30 -1.55 -13.00
C CYS A 168 1.53 -2.85 -12.82
N SER A 169 2.11 -3.82 -12.10
CA SER A 169 1.43 -5.06 -11.73
C SER A 169 0.77 -4.90 -10.36
N GLY A 170 -0.56 -5.08 -10.30
CA GLY A 170 -1.37 -4.98 -9.09
C GLY A 170 -1.67 -6.33 -8.43
N LYS A 171 -2.56 -6.31 -7.42
CA LYS A 171 -3.07 -7.52 -6.77
C LYS A 171 -3.75 -8.44 -7.80
N GLY A 172 -3.44 -9.73 -7.78
CA GLY A 172 -4.03 -10.72 -8.71
C GLY A 172 -3.43 -10.69 -10.12
N ARG A 173 -2.19 -10.17 -10.30
CA ARG A 173 -1.52 -10.04 -11.61
C ARG A 173 -2.24 -9.14 -12.61
N LYS A 174 -3.18 -8.31 -12.17
CA LYS A 174 -3.79 -7.32 -13.05
C LYS A 174 -2.78 -6.21 -13.34
N GLU A 175 -2.51 -6.00 -14.62
CA GLU A 175 -1.59 -4.98 -15.09
C GLU A 175 -2.34 -3.72 -15.48
N ARG A 176 -1.72 -2.58 -15.30
CA ARG A 176 -2.21 -1.30 -15.81
C ARG A 176 -1.07 -0.43 -16.30
N LEU A 177 -1.35 0.34 -17.33
CA LEU A 177 -0.45 1.38 -17.82
C LEU A 177 -0.78 2.70 -17.12
N VAL A 178 0.23 3.36 -16.58
CA VAL A 178 0.10 4.68 -15.97
C VAL A 178 0.98 5.66 -16.74
N PRO A 179 0.42 6.77 -17.23
CA PRO A 179 1.23 7.83 -17.84
C PRO A 179 2.30 8.33 -16.87
N VAL A 180 3.45 8.72 -17.41
CA VAL A 180 4.54 9.31 -16.63
C VAL A 180 5.01 10.58 -17.33
N GLY A 181 5.17 11.65 -16.54
CA GLY A 181 5.59 12.96 -17.02
C GLY A 181 7.08 13.03 -17.34
N GLY A 182 7.44 14.00 -18.15
CA GLY A 182 8.82 14.22 -18.62
C GLY A 182 9.84 14.41 -17.50
N GLN A 183 9.43 15.08 -16.41
CA GLN A 183 10.33 15.28 -15.27
C GLN A 183 10.70 13.96 -14.58
N ALA A 184 9.73 13.09 -14.33
CA ALA A 184 9.99 11.79 -13.71
C ALA A 184 10.86 10.91 -14.63
N LEU A 185 10.59 10.92 -15.94
CA LEU A 185 11.41 10.20 -16.92
C LEU A 185 12.85 10.68 -16.95
N ALA A 186 13.08 11.99 -16.96
CA ALA A 186 14.43 12.56 -16.95
C ALA A 186 15.21 12.14 -15.69
N TRP A 187 14.56 12.12 -14.52
CA TRP A 187 15.21 11.66 -13.30
C TRP A 187 15.47 10.15 -13.27
N ILE A 188 14.57 9.35 -13.85
CA ILE A 188 14.78 7.90 -14.00
C ILE A 188 15.97 7.66 -14.94
N GLU A 189 16.05 8.34 -16.09
CA GLU A 189 17.14 8.22 -17.04
C GLU A 189 18.48 8.60 -16.40
N ARG A 190 18.53 9.75 -15.71
CA ARG A 190 19.73 10.17 -14.98
C ARG A 190 20.12 9.13 -13.92
N TYR A 191 19.16 8.61 -13.17
CA TYR A 191 19.43 7.56 -12.18
C TYR A 191 20.00 6.29 -12.83
N LEU A 192 19.42 5.82 -13.93
CA LEU A 192 19.87 4.62 -14.63
C LEU A 192 21.29 4.78 -15.19
N ARG A 193 21.60 5.96 -15.74
CA ARG A 193 22.89 6.25 -16.36
C ARG A 193 23.99 6.50 -15.31
N GLU A 194 23.75 7.33 -14.30
CA GLU A 194 24.78 7.87 -13.42
C GLU A 194 24.89 7.17 -12.07
N SER A 195 23.77 6.75 -11.50
CA SER A 195 23.73 6.34 -10.08
C SER A 195 23.49 4.85 -9.89
N ARG A 196 22.63 4.24 -10.69
CA ARG A 196 22.31 2.82 -10.55
C ARG A 196 23.53 1.93 -10.71
N PRO A 197 24.45 2.14 -11.69
CA PRO A 197 25.69 1.34 -11.78
C PRO A 197 26.57 1.47 -10.53
N ARG A 198 26.68 2.68 -9.98
CA ARG A 198 27.47 2.94 -8.75
C ARG A 198 26.88 2.27 -7.50
N LEU A 199 25.55 2.21 -7.39
CA LEU A 199 24.86 1.55 -6.29
C LEU A 199 24.88 0.02 -6.42
N ALA A 200 24.94 -0.48 -7.65
CA ALA A 200 24.97 -1.88 -8.02
C ALA A 200 26.39 -2.46 -8.17
N ALA A 201 27.43 -1.79 -7.69
CA ALA A 201 28.85 -2.11 -7.94
C ALA A 201 29.35 -3.49 -7.41
N ALA A 202 28.48 -4.35 -6.89
CA ALA A 202 28.80 -5.76 -6.66
C ALA A 202 28.47 -6.60 -7.91
N ARG A 203 29.31 -7.57 -8.25
CA ARG A 203 29.29 -8.36 -9.51
C ARG A 203 27.91 -8.88 -9.94
N ASP A 204 27.04 -9.25 -8.98
CA ASP A 204 25.69 -9.79 -9.27
C ASP A 204 24.56 -8.75 -9.25
N ALA A 205 24.86 -7.54 -8.87
CA ALA A 205 23.84 -6.52 -8.61
C ALA A 205 23.39 -5.79 -9.88
N LEU A 206 24.20 -5.81 -10.94
CA LEU A 206 23.82 -5.30 -12.28
C LEU A 206 22.76 -6.20 -12.93
N ALA A 207 22.70 -7.48 -12.53
CA ALA A 207 21.70 -8.45 -13.01
C ALA A 207 20.31 -8.25 -12.37
N SER A 208 20.16 -7.39 -11.36
CA SER A 208 18.85 -7.13 -10.76
C SER A 208 17.90 -6.51 -11.79
N PRO A 209 16.74 -7.11 -12.07
CA PRO A 209 15.77 -6.52 -12.99
C PRO A 209 15.06 -5.30 -12.40
N LEU A 210 15.17 -5.06 -11.09
CA LEU A 210 14.48 -3.99 -10.38
C LEU A 210 14.97 -2.62 -10.82
N LEU A 211 14.03 -1.69 -11.01
CA LEU A 211 14.34 -0.31 -11.35
C LEU A 211 15.16 0.34 -10.22
N PHE A 212 14.64 0.35 -9.00
CA PHE A 212 15.30 0.97 -7.86
C PHE A 212 16.01 -0.05 -6.97
N VAL A 213 17.29 0.20 -6.78
CA VAL A 213 18.15 -0.68 -5.97
C VAL A 213 18.79 0.08 -4.80
N GLY A 214 19.00 -0.64 -3.72
CA GLY A 214 19.78 -0.19 -2.57
C GLY A 214 21.29 -0.39 -2.77
N PRO A 215 22.09 -0.17 -1.71
CA PRO A 215 23.53 -0.46 -1.75
C PRO A 215 23.79 -1.91 -2.13
N ARG A 216 24.83 -2.13 -2.94
CA ARG A 216 25.21 -3.44 -3.49
C ARG A 216 24.11 -4.09 -4.32
N GLY A 217 23.25 -3.28 -4.99
CA GLY A 217 22.17 -3.75 -5.85
C GLY A 217 21.02 -4.49 -5.13
N ARG A 218 20.99 -4.50 -3.81
CA ARG A 218 19.95 -5.18 -3.04
C ARG A 218 18.58 -4.51 -3.24
N PRO A 219 17.47 -5.27 -3.22
CA PRO A 219 16.14 -4.69 -3.25
C PRO A 219 15.93 -3.70 -2.09
N LEU A 220 15.22 -2.61 -2.36
CA LEU A 220 14.78 -1.70 -1.31
C LEU A 220 13.63 -2.34 -0.51
N SER A 221 13.68 -2.23 0.82
CA SER A 221 12.58 -2.64 1.68
C SER A 221 11.51 -1.53 1.78
N ARG A 222 10.31 -1.90 2.25
CA ARG A 222 9.28 -0.91 2.59
C ARG A 222 9.76 0.11 3.63
N GLN A 223 10.56 -0.36 4.61
CA GLN A 223 11.15 0.51 5.61
C GLN A 223 12.12 1.50 4.96
N SER A 224 12.98 1.05 4.05
CA SER A 224 13.88 1.95 3.31
C SER A 224 13.12 3.03 2.55
N LEU A 225 11.99 2.68 1.90
CA LEU A 225 11.14 3.65 1.22
C LEU A 225 10.53 4.68 2.20
N TRP A 226 10.04 4.21 3.35
CA TRP A 226 9.54 5.09 4.40
C TRP A 226 10.61 6.06 4.89
N ASP A 227 11.81 5.57 5.13
CA ASP A 227 12.95 6.38 5.57
C ASP A 227 13.37 7.43 4.52
N ILE A 228 13.29 7.06 3.22
CA ILE A 228 13.54 8.01 2.11
C ILE A 228 12.52 9.15 2.15
N VAL A 229 11.23 8.82 2.20
CA VAL A 229 10.15 9.83 2.26
C VAL A 229 10.28 10.71 3.50
N LEU A 230 10.56 10.10 4.66
CA LEU A 230 10.69 10.84 5.92
C LEU A 230 11.89 11.79 5.92
N ARG A 231 13.04 11.35 5.39
CA ARG A 231 14.23 12.21 5.24
C ARG A 231 13.95 13.38 4.29
N ALA A 232 13.31 13.11 3.16
CA ALA A 232 12.93 14.15 2.20
C ALA A 232 11.97 15.16 2.82
N ALA A 233 10.94 14.71 3.54
CA ALA A 233 9.99 15.57 4.24
C ALA A 233 10.66 16.49 5.28
N ARG A 234 11.59 15.94 6.07
CA ARG A 234 12.37 16.72 7.03
C ARG A 234 13.25 17.79 6.36
N ARG A 235 13.93 17.43 5.27
CA ARG A 235 14.76 18.37 4.49
C ARG A 235 13.94 19.48 3.83
N ALA A 236 12.72 19.16 3.39
CA ALA A 236 11.76 20.11 2.84
C ALA A 236 11.08 20.96 3.92
N GLY A 237 11.41 20.81 5.21
CA GLY A 237 10.81 21.57 6.31
C GLY A 237 9.34 21.22 6.61
N LEU A 238 8.84 20.07 6.12
CA LEU A 238 7.45 19.68 6.31
C LEU A 238 7.21 19.14 7.73
N ARG A 239 6.34 19.82 8.48
CA ARG A 239 6.00 19.42 9.86
C ARG A 239 4.99 18.29 9.97
N GLN A 240 4.18 18.10 8.93
CA GLN A 240 3.17 17.04 8.92
C GLN A 240 3.77 15.68 8.57
N HIS A 241 3.07 14.63 9.02
CA HIS A 241 3.49 13.27 8.72
C HIS A 241 3.30 12.95 7.23
N VAL A 242 4.39 12.69 6.52
CA VAL A 242 4.39 12.33 5.10
C VAL A 242 4.77 10.87 4.93
N SER A 243 4.08 10.18 4.03
CA SER A 243 4.28 8.76 3.73
C SER A 243 4.16 8.51 2.21
N PRO A 244 4.56 7.33 1.70
CA PRO A 244 4.28 6.98 0.30
C PRO A 244 2.78 7.04 -0.05
N HIS A 245 1.89 6.74 0.91
CA HIS A 245 0.45 6.89 0.71
C HIS A 245 0.02 8.36 0.59
N THR A 246 0.71 9.26 1.28
CA THR A 246 0.46 10.71 1.16
C THR A 246 0.75 11.19 -0.26
N LEU A 247 1.89 10.79 -0.87
CA LEU A 247 2.21 11.14 -2.26
C LEU A 247 1.17 10.61 -3.26
N ARG A 248 0.75 9.36 -3.09
CA ARG A 248 -0.31 8.79 -3.93
C ARG A 248 -1.65 9.53 -3.76
N HIS A 249 -1.96 9.98 -2.55
CA HIS A 249 -3.16 10.78 -2.31
C HIS A 249 -3.05 12.17 -2.95
N CYS A 250 -1.87 12.81 -2.84
CA CYS A 250 -1.60 14.08 -3.54
C CYS A 250 -1.71 13.93 -5.06
N PHE A 251 -1.20 12.85 -5.66
CA PHE A 251 -1.40 12.56 -7.09
C PHE A 251 -2.88 12.58 -7.45
N ALA A 252 -3.72 11.84 -6.71
CA ALA A 252 -5.15 11.78 -6.98
C ALA A 252 -5.83 13.14 -6.82
N SER A 253 -5.58 13.82 -5.71
CA SER A 253 -6.22 15.10 -5.39
C SER A 253 -5.80 16.20 -6.36
N HIS A 254 -4.51 16.31 -6.69
CA HIS A 254 -4.03 17.36 -7.59
C HIS A 254 -4.51 17.18 -9.04
N LEU A 255 -4.68 15.94 -9.50
CA LEU A 255 -5.32 15.68 -10.79
C LEU A 255 -6.79 16.10 -10.78
N LEU A 256 -7.56 15.74 -9.75
CA LEU A 256 -8.97 16.10 -9.61
C LEU A 256 -9.14 17.62 -9.45
N GLU A 257 -8.33 18.27 -8.65
CA GLU A 257 -8.29 19.73 -8.49
C GLU A 257 -7.93 20.45 -9.81
N GLY A 258 -7.11 19.80 -10.64
CA GLY A 258 -6.79 20.28 -11.99
C GLY A 258 -7.95 20.15 -12.98
N GLY A 259 -8.96 19.33 -12.66
CA GLY A 259 -10.12 19.08 -13.52
C GLY A 259 -10.09 17.73 -14.24
N ALA A 260 -9.22 16.81 -13.84
CA ALA A 260 -9.21 15.45 -14.39
C ALA A 260 -10.47 14.68 -13.98
N ASP A 261 -10.96 13.84 -14.87
CA ASP A 261 -12.10 12.96 -14.59
C ASP A 261 -11.78 11.95 -13.50
N LEU A 262 -12.72 11.79 -12.54
CA LEU A 262 -12.56 10.89 -11.40
C LEU A 262 -12.31 9.43 -11.83
N ARG A 263 -12.98 8.97 -12.88
CA ARG A 263 -12.85 7.59 -13.35
C ARG A 263 -11.46 7.35 -13.95
N ALA A 264 -10.95 8.33 -14.71
CA ALA A 264 -9.59 8.25 -15.24
C ALA A 264 -8.54 8.19 -14.11
N VAL A 265 -8.70 9.00 -13.05
CA VAL A 265 -7.83 8.95 -11.87
C VAL A 265 -7.95 7.60 -11.16
N GLN A 266 -9.15 7.05 -11.00
CA GLN A 266 -9.37 5.73 -10.41
C GLN A 266 -8.72 4.61 -11.23
N MET A 267 -8.79 4.68 -12.57
CA MET A 267 -8.11 3.74 -13.48
C MET A 267 -6.57 3.80 -13.30
N MET A 268 -5.98 4.99 -13.31
CA MET A 268 -4.55 5.17 -13.07
C MET A 268 -4.13 4.61 -11.71
N LEU A 269 -4.97 4.75 -10.70
CA LEU A 269 -4.71 4.22 -9.36
C LEU A 269 -4.93 2.70 -9.25
N GLY A 270 -5.68 2.07 -10.14
CA GLY A 270 -5.99 0.63 -10.09
C GLY A 270 -6.85 0.27 -8.88
N HIS A 271 -7.99 0.97 -8.70
CA HIS A 271 -9.02 0.63 -7.72
C HIS A 271 -9.85 -0.53 -8.24
N ALA A 272 -9.84 -1.68 -7.53
CA ALA A 272 -10.49 -2.92 -7.95
C ALA A 272 -12.00 -2.98 -7.68
N ASP A 273 -12.56 -2.03 -6.92
CA ASP A 273 -13.91 -2.09 -6.35
C ASP A 273 -15.00 -1.37 -7.19
N ILE A 274 -14.73 -1.11 -8.46
CA ILE A 274 -15.82 -0.66 -9.33
C ILE A 274 -16.37 -1.90 -10.03
N ALA A 275 -17.58 -2.30 -9.64
CA ALA A 275 -18.39 -3.42 -10.18
C ALA A 275 -18.74 -3.28 -11.68
N THR A 276 -17.82 -2.81 -12.51
CA THR A 276 -17.99 -2.57 -13.94
C THR A 276 -16.68 -2.77 -14.70
N THR A 277 -16.02 -3.90 -14.49
CA THR A 277 -14.83 -4.29 -15.30
C THR A 277 -15.23 -4.47 -16.79
N GLN A 278 -16.51 -4.54 -17.11
CA GLN A 278 -16.98 -4.81 -18.49
C GLN A 278 -17.18 -3.55 -19.35
N ILE A 279 -17.23 -2.32 -18.79
CA ILE A 279 -17.55 -1.12 -19.57
C ILE A 279 -16.30 -0.26 -19.89
N TYR A 280 -15.12 -0.51 -19.26
CA TYR A 280 -13.97 0.41 -19.28
C TYR A 280 -12.73 -0.07 -20.02
N THR A 281 -12.83 -1.16 -20.78
CA THR A 281 -11.79 -1.52 -21.77
C THR A 281 -11.68 -0.52 -22.93
N HIS A 282 -12.48 0.55 -22.94
CA HIS A 282 -12.63 1.48 -24.07
C HIS A 282 -12.29 2.94 -23.81
N LEU A 283 -11.74 3.35 -22.64
CA LEU A 283 -11.06 4.66 -22.62
C LEU A 283 -9.72 4.48 -23.33
N PRO A 284 -9.52 5.05 -24.54
CA PRO A 284 -8.26 4.91 -25.25
C PRO A 284 -7.12 5.41 -24.33
N SER A 285 -6.02 4.69 -24.29
CA SER A 285 -4.81 5.10 -23.54
C SER A 285 -4.39 6.53 -23.87
N ALA A 286 -4.65 6.98 -25.08
CA ALA A 286 -4.49 8.35 -25.54
C ALA A 286 -5.34 9.38 -24.78
N THR A 287 -6.56 9.03 -24.36
CA THR A 287 -7.41 9.96 -23.59
C THR A 287 -6.91 10.11 -22.15
N VAL A 288 -6.50 9.01 -21.53
CA VAL A 288 -5.86 9.02 -20.19
C VAL A 288 -4.56 9.82 -20.24
N ARG A 289 -3.78 9.65 -21.31
CA ARG A 289 -2.53 10.39 -21.52
C ARG A 289 -2.77 11.88 -21.65
N ARG A 290 -3.71 12.31 -22.53
CA ARG A 290 -4.06 13.73 -22.69
C ARG A 290 -4.53 14.37 -21.40
N MET A 291 -5.35 13.65 -20.61
CA MET A 291 -5.80 14.12 -19.30
C MET A 291 -4.65 14.30 -18.33
N TYR A 292 -3.74 13.31 -18.28
CA TYR A 292 -2.55 13.41 -17.47
C TYR A 292 -1.69 14.62 -17.85
N ASP A 293 -1.37 14.78 -19.13
CA ASP A 293 -0.54 15.88 -19.65
C ASP A 293 -1.16 17.25 -19.38
N ARG A 294 -2.49 17.34 -19.39
CA ARG A 294 -3.21 18.59 -19.14
C ARG A 294 -3.30 18.99 -17.66
N TYR A 295 -3.43 18.00 -16.77
CA TYR A 295 -3.82 18.26 -15.39
C TYR A 295 -2.80 17.85 -14.33
N HIS A 296 -1.79 17.05 -14.68
CA HIS A 296 -0.76 16.67 -13.72
C HIS A 296 0.28 17.79 -13.57
N PRO A 297 0.62 18.24 -12.33
CA PRO A 297 1.54 19.36 -12.10
C PRO A 297 2.97 19.14 -12.61
N ARG A 298 3.34 17.89 -12.90
CA ARG A 298 4.68 17.49 -13.36
C ARG A 298 4.61 16.59 -14.62
N ALA A 299 3.65 16.86 -15.49
CA ALA A 299 3.50 16.17 -16.78
C ALA A 299 4.72 16.33 -17.69
#